data_4d31a6488f32fed5db9b2d72da0e1ae1
#
_entry.id   4d31a6488f32fed5db9b2d72da0e1ae1
#
_cell.length_a   1.000
_cell.length_b   1.000
_cell.length_c   1.000
_cell.angle_alpha   90.00
_cell.angle_beta   90.00
_cell.angle_gamma   90.00
#
_symmetry.space_group_name_H-M   'P 1'
#
loop_
_entity.id
_entity.type
_entity.pdbx_description
1 polymer ?
#
loop_
_entity_poly.entity_id
_entity_poly.type
_entity_poly.pdbx_seq_one_letter_code
_entity_poly.pdbx_strand_id
1 'polypeptide(L)'
;MRPVSYTHLDVYKRQEYMYNDWGNDEEAADYGKIYAERGKVLAAAADRLFKLSPEGFRAFCRKNASWLDNYALFMAAKEAHGGAPWTDWESGLRRRDEIETGRFEKEHSRLVDRQKAVQFLFFRQWEALRRHTEKCGIQIIGDMPIYVAQDSADVWANPELFLLDSGGRPAWAAGVPPDGFSDAGQLWGNPCLLYTSSCM
;
A
#
# COMPACT_ATOMS: atom_id res chain seq x y z
N MET A 1 31.63 9.64 2.74
CA MET A 1 30.26 10.11 2.42
C MET A 1 29.43 9.97 3.67
N ARG A 2 28.97 11.07 4.25
CA ARG A 2 28.09 11.01 5.42
C ARG A 2 26.77 10.37 5.00
N PRO A 3 26.21 9.43 5.78
CA PRO A 3 24.86 8.95 5.50
C PRO A 3 23.96 10.17 5.43
N VAL A 4 23.02 10.18 4.45
CA VAL A 4 21.98 11.22 4.37
C VAL A 4 21.26 11.17 5.70
N SER A 5 21.63 12.11 6.54
CA SER A 5 21.29 12.10 7.93
C SER A 5 19.78 12.28 8.04
N TYR A 6 19.18 11.46 8.86
CA TYR A 6 17.88 11.66 9.50
C TYR A 6 17.80 13.00 10.29
N THR A 7 18.73 13.93 10.07
CA THR A 7 18.99 15.14 10.82
C THR A 7 17.98 16.26 10.61
N HIS A 8 16.83 15.97 10.03
CA HIS A 8 15.86 17.05 9.80
C HIS A 8 14.43 16.74 10.21
N LEU A 9 14.15 15.64 10.86
CA LEU A 9 13.10 15.62 11.85
C LEU A 9 13.60 16.45 13.02
N ASP A 10 12.87 17.53 13.35
CA ASP A 10 13.12 18.31 14.54
C ASP A 10 13.44 17.36 15.69
N VAL A 11 14.59 17.50 16.32
CA VAL A 11 15.12 16.52 17.30
C VAL A 11 14.06 16.25 18.39
N TYR A 12 13.27 17.24 18.75
CA TYR A 12 12.19 17.13 19.72
C TYR A 12 11.00 16.26 19.23
N LYS A 13 10.57 16.40 17.98
CA LYS A 13 9.53 15.55 17.41
C LYS A 13 10.01 14.12 17.16
N ARG A 14 11.32 13.93 16.90
CA ARG A 14 11.92 12.60 16.80
C ARG A 14 11.89 11.88 18.15
N GLN A 15 12.11 12.60 19.25
CA GLN A 15 12.03 12.04 20.60
C GLN A 15 10.60 11.58 20.94
N GLU A 16 9.59 12.37 20.58
CA GLU A 16 8.19 12.01 20.78
C GLU A 16 7.85 10.63 20.15
N TYR A 17 8.32 10.37 18.94
CA TYR A 17 8.08 9.08 18.27
C TYR A 17 9.03 7.95 18.67
N MET A 18 10.24 8.28 19.14
CA MET A 18 11.19 7.28 19.62
C MET A 18 10.80 6.66 20.96
N TYR A 19 10.05 7.40 21.77
CA TYR A 19 9.58 6.94 23.08
C TYR A 19 8.11 6.47 23.06
N ASN A 20 7.47 6.41 21.90
CA ASN A 20 6.18 5.79 21.79
C ASN A 20 6.28 4.31 22.19
N ASP A 21 5.26 3.87 22.90
CA ASP A 21 5.08 2.45 23.19
C ASP A 21 4.62 1.71 21.93
N TRP A 22 5.59 1.14 21.21
CA TRP A 22 5.36 0.34 20.00
C TRP A 22 5.03 -1.13 20.30
N GLY A 23 4.84 -1.48 21.58
CA GLY A 23 4.79 -2.83 22.08
C GLY A 23 6.13 -3.23 22.72
N ASN A 24 6.06 -3.77 23.92
CA ASN A 24 7.25 -4.09 24.72
C ASN A 24 7.58 -5.60 24.71
N ASP A 25 6.90 -6.38 23.86
CA ASP A 25 7.22 -7.79 23.67
C ASP A 25 8.29 -7.90 22.58
N GLU A 26 9.47 -8.39 22.97
CA GLU A 26 10.59 -8.60 22.04
C GLU A 26 10.32 -9.74 21.05
N GLU A 27 9.38 -10.64 21.35
CA GLU A 27 9.06 -11.82 20.56
C GLU A 27 7.80 -11.62 19.68
N ALA A 28 6.98 -10.58 19.94
CA ALA A 28 5.74 -10.36 19.22
C ALA A 28 5.48 -8.90 18.85
N ALA A 29 5.08 -8.65 17.61
CA ALA A 29 4.68 -7.31 17.16
C ALA A 29 3.25 -6.99 17.61
N ASP A 30 3.07 -5.90 18.35
CA ASP A 30 1.73 -5.36 18.66
C ASP A 30 1.19 -4.58 17.45
N TYR A 31 0.50 -5.28 16.56
CA TYR A 31 -0.08 -4.67 15.37
C TYR A 31 -1.14 -3.61 15.71
N GLY A 32 -1.86 -3.74 16.82
CA GLY A 32 -2.86 -2.76 17.26
C GLY A 32 -2.21 -1.40 17.53
N LYS A 33 -1.12 -1.37 18.29
CA LYS A 33 -0.32 -0.16 18.55
C LYS A 33 0.31 0.41 17.27
N ILE A 34 0.86 -0.47 16.44
CA ILE A 34 1.44 -0.06 15.15
C ILE A 34 0.39 0.64 14.30
N TYR A 35 -0.81 0.09 14.18
CA TYR A 35 -1.90 0.70 13.41
C TYR A 35 -2.33 2.05 13.99
N ALA A 36 -2.45 2.16 15.31
CA ALA A 36 -2.90 3.40 15.96
C ALA A 36 -1.91 4.57 15.81
N GLU A 37 -0.60 4.29 15.88
CA GLU A 37 0.42 5.33 15.99
C GLU A 37 1.19 5.58 14.69
N ARG A 38 1.42 4.54 13.88
CA ARG A 38 2.23 4.66 12.66
C ARG A 38 1.69 5.68 11.66
N GLY A 39 0.37 5.81 11.56
CA GLY A 39 -0.28 6.78 10.67
C GLY A 39 0.14 8.22 10.96
N LYS A 40 0.25 8.59 12.22
CA LYS A 40 0.68 9.94 12.66
C LYS A 40 2.13 10.23 12.25
N VAL A 41 3.01 9.26 12.44
CA VAL A 41 4.43 9.36 12.06
C VAL A 41 4.58 9.52 10.54
N LEU A 42 3.87 8.71 9.77
CA LEU A 42 3.91 8.78 8.31
C LEU A 42 3.34 10.09 7.77
N ALA A 43 2.27 10.62 8.37
CA ALA A 43 1.72 11.92 8.02
C ALA A 43 2.73 13.05 8.28
N ALA A 44 3.37 13.05 9.45
CA ALA A 44 4.40 14.05 9.79
C ALA A 44 5.62 13.96 8.84
N ALA A 45 6.03 12.75 8.46
CA ALA A 45 7.11 12.55 7.50
C ALA A 45 6.76 13.06 6.10
N ALA A 46 5.53 12.83 5.64
CA ALA A 46 5.04 13.34 4.36
C ALA A 46 4.94 14.89 4.36
N ASP A 47 4.38 15.51 5.41
CA ASP A 47 4.30 16.96 5.53
C ASP A 47 5.70 17.62 5.48
N ARG A 48 6.69 16.95 6.05
CA ARG A 48 8.06 17.44 5.96
C ARG A 48 8.65 17.28 4.56
N LEU A 49 8.40 16.14 3.92
CA LEU A 49 8.81 15.92 2.53
C LEU A 49 8.28 17.04 1.62
N PHE A 50 7.02 17.43 1.77
CA PHE A 50 6.40 18.49 0.98
C PHE A 50 7.06 19.86 1.21
N LYS A 51 7.44 20.17 2.45
CA LYS A 51 8.18 21.41 2.75
C LYS A 51 9.55 21.47 2.08
N LEU A 52 10.21 20.31 1.96
CA LEU A 52 11.52 20.21 1.32
C LEU A 52 11.43 20.14 -0.20
N SER A 53 10.25 19.82 -0.76
CA SER A 53 9.95 19.70 -2.20
C SER A 53 11.07 19.02 -2.99
N PRO A 54 11.57 17.84 -2.60
CA PRO A 54 12.73 17.26 -3.26
C PRO A 54 12.38 16.89 -4.71
N GLU A 55 13.24 17.25 -5.65
CA GLU A 55 13.06 16.92 -7.08
C GLU A 55 12.90 15.41 -7.29
N GLY A 56 13.60 14.60 -6.50
CA GLY A 56 13.50 13.14 -6.52
C GLY A 56 12.08 12.62 -6.24
N PHE A 57 11.28 13.31 -5.44
CA PHE A 57 9.88 12.92 -5.21
C PHE A 57 9.04 13.06 -6.48
N ARG A 58 9.14 14.19 -7.16
CA ARG A 58 8.41 14.41 -8.41
C ARG A 58 8.84 13.45 -9.53
N ALA A 59 10.15 13.17 -9.62
CA ALA A 59 10.67 12.17 -10.54
C ALA A 59 10.15 10.76 -10.23
N PHE A 60 10.11 10.38 -8.96
CA PHE A 60 9.53 9.11 -8.50
C PHE A 60 8.06 8.99 -8.89
N CYS A 61 7.24 10.02 -8.63
CA CYS A 61 5.82 10.01 -8.99
C CYS A 61 5.63 9.82 -10.50
N ARG A 62 6.35 10.57 -11.33
CA ARG A 62 6.27 10.42 -12.79
C ARG A 62 6.68 9.03 -13.27
N LYS A 63 7.78 8.49 -12.73
CA LYS A 63 8.30 7.15 -13.09
C LYS A 63 7.33 6.03 -12.75
N ASN A 64 6.58 6.17 -11.68
CA ASN A 64 5.74 5.13 -11.12
C ASN A 64 4.23 5.41 -11.29
N ALA A 65 3.85 6.40 -12.11
CA ALA A 65 2.46 6.85 -12.25
C ALA A 65 1.49 5.70 -12.60
N SER A 66 1.93 4.72 -13.39
CA SER A 66 1.10 3.61 -13.85
C SER A 66 0.45 2.79 -12.73
N TRP A 67 1.12 2.65 -11.60
CA TRP A 67 0.57 1.95 -10.44
C TRP A 67 0.32 2.88 -9.25
N LEU A 68 1.20 3.87 -9.05
CA LEU A 68 1.22 4.74 -7.88
C LEU A 68 -0.01 5.63 -7.79
N ASP A 69 -0.51 6.13 -8.92
CA ASP A 69 -1.68 7.01 -8.94
C ASP A 69 -2.94 6.25 -8.50
N ASN A 70 -3.17 5.06 -9.05
CA ASN A 70 -4.27 4.19 -8.63
C ASN A 70 -4.16 3.77 -7.17
N TYR A 71 -2.97 3.36 -6.73
CA TYR A 71 -2.72 2.97 -5.35
C TYR A 71 -2.99 4.14 -4.38
N ALA A 72 -2.46 5.32 -4.67
CA ALA A 72 -2.61 6.48 -3.81
C ALA A 72 -4.07 6.96 -3.71
N LEU A 73 -4.79 6.93 -4.83
CA LEU A 73 -6.22 7.26 -4.87
C LEU A 73 -7.04 6.24 -4.06
N PHE A 74 -6.80 4.94 -4.26
CA PHE A 74 -7.43 3.88 -3.49
C PHE A 74 -7.21 4.03 -1.98
N MET A 75 -5.97 4.23 -1.56
CA MET A 75 -5.63 4.37 -0.14
C MET A 75 -6.21 5.65 0.48
N ALA A 76 -6.27 6.73 -0.28
CA ALA A 76 -6.93 7.96 0.14
C ALA A 76 -8.45 7.75 0.31
N ALA A 77 -9.07 7.00 -0.61
CA ALA A 77 -10.48 6.64 -0.51
C ALA A 77 -10.75 5.72 0.69
N LYS A 78 -9.90 4.72 0.92
CA LYS A 78 -9.97 3.85 2.12
C LYS A 78 -9.96 4.67 3.40
N GLU A 79 -9.06 5.63 3.49
CA GLU A 79 -8.95 6.50 4.67
C GLU A 79 -10.18 7.40 4.84
N ALA A 80 -10.65 8.03 3.77
CA ALA A 80 -11.83 8.88 3.79
C ALA A 80 -13.12 8.12 4.18
N HIS A 81 -13.19 6.82 3.87
CA HIS A 81 -14.31 5.94 4.22
C HIS A 81 -14.06 5.12 5.51
N GLY A 82 -13.14 5.55 6.37
CA GLY A 82 -12.88 4.88 7.65
C GLY A 82 -12.39 3.43 7.54
N GLY A 83 -11.77 3.07 6.41
CA GLY A 83 -11.27 1.71 6.14
C GLY A 83 -12.30 0.77 5.53
N ALA A 84 -13.51 1.23 5.21
CA ALA A 84 -14.54 0.42 4.56
C ALA A 84 -14.04 -0.19 3.24
N PRO A 85 -14.44 -1.43 2.88
CA PRO A 85 -14.05 -2.05 1.62
C PRO A 85 -14.58 -1.23 0.43
N TRP A 86 -13.85 -1.25 -0.69
CA TRP A 86 -14.20 -0.45 -1.87
C TRP A 86 -15.57 -0.83 -2.47
N THR A 87 -16.05 -2.03 -2.24
CA THR A 87 -17.37 -2.49 -2.65
C THR A 87 -18.52 -1.74 -1.97
N ASP A 88 -18.25 -1.13 -0.82
CA ASP A 88 -19.23 -0.40 -0.02
C ASP A 88 -19.15 1.13 -0.25
N TRP A 89 -18.24 1.60 -1.13
CA TRP A 89 -18.14 3.02 -1.49
C TRP A 89 -19.30 3.46 -2.39
N GLU A 90 -19.48 4.76 -2.54
CA GLU A 90 -20.46 5.34 -3.46
C GLU A 90 -20.26 4.79 -4.88
N SER A 91 -21.38 4.62 -5.60
CA SER A 91 -21.41 3.95 -6.91
C SER A 91 -20.39 4.52 -7.91
N GLY A 92 -20.23 5.84 -7.95
CA GLY A 92 -19.30 6.50 -8.87
C GLY A 92 -17.84 6.16 -8.56
N LEU A 93 -17.43 6.25 -7.30
CA LEU A 93 -16.08 5.93 -6.87
C LEU A 93 -15.80 4.42 -6.96
N ARG A 94 -16.79 3.59 -6.57
CA ARG A 94 -16.69 2.14 -6.66
C ARG A 94 -16.47 1.66 -8.10
N ARG A 95 -17.18 2.26 -9.07
CA ARG A 95 -17.09 1.91 -10.50
C ARG A 95 -15.98 2.67 -11.24
N ARG A 96 -15.24 3.51 -10.53
CA ARG A 96 -14.18 4.36 -11.12
C ARG A 96 -14.71 5.27 -12.23
N ASP A 97 -15.90 5.84 -12.05
CA ASP A 97 -16.38 6.90 -12.92
C ASP A 97 -15.35 8.04 -12.96
N GLU A 98 -14.93 8.48 -14.15
CA GLU A 98 -13.87 9.46 -14.32
C GLU A 98 -14.18 10.81 -13.66
N ILE A 99 -15.45 11.22 -13.69
CA ILE A 99 -15.87 12.50 -13.10
C ILE A 99 -15.80 12.40 -11.58
N GLU A 100 -16.35 11.33 -11.02
CA GLU A 100 -16.40 11.12 -9.57
C GLU A 100 -15.03 10.87 -8.97
N THR A 101 -14.20 10.06 -9.62
CA THR A 101 -12.81 9.83 -9.19
C THR A 101 -11.97 11.10 -9.29
N GLY A 102 -12.13 11.88 -10.37
CA GLY A 102 -11.43 13.14 -10.54
C GLY A 102 -11.89 14.22 -9.55
N ARG A 103 -13.18 14.24 -9.17
CA ARG A 103 -13.70 15.09 -8.11
C ARG A 103 -13.10 14.70 -6.77
N PHE A 104 -13.17 13.41 -6.42
CA PHE A 104 -12.63 12.88 -5.18
C PHE A 104 -11.13 13.18 -5.03
N GLU A 105 -10.35 12.95 -6.09
CA GLU A 105 -8.91 13.24 -6.08
C GLU A 105 -8.60 14.71 -5.80
N LYS A 106 -9.36 15.64 -6.37
CA LYS A 106 -9.21 17.09 -6.12
C LYS A 106 -9.57 17.45 -4.68
N GLU A 107 -10.69 16.94 -4.18
CA GLU A 107 -11.17 17.21 -2.82
C GLU A 107 -10.22 16.62 -1.76
N HIS A 108 -9.61 15.48 -2.04
CA HIS A 108 -8.73 14.75 -1.13
C HIS A 108 -7.25 14.75 -1.57
N SER A 109 -6.84 15.73 -2.38
CA SER A 109 -5.50 15.78 -2.99
C SER A 109 -4.38 15.62 -1.95
N ARG A 110 -4.53 16.20 -0.75
CA ARG A 110 -3.54 16.07 0.33
C ARG A 110 -3.41 14.63 0.83
N LEU A 111 -4.50 13.87 0.89
CA LEU A 111 -4.46 12.45 1.26
C LEU A 111 -3.75 11.63 0.17
N VAL A 112 -4.10 11.87 -1.09
CA VAL A 112 -3.46 11.22 -2.25
C VAL A 112 -1.95 11.50 -2.27
N ASP A 113 -1.56 12.75 -2.15
CA ASP A 113 -0.15 13.15 -2.11
C ASP A 113 0.60 12.52 -0.95
N ARG A 114 -0.05 12.41 0.22
CA ARG A 114 0.54 11.74 1.39
C ARG A 114 0.81 10.26 1.12
N GLN A 115 -0.10 9.54 0.47
CA GLN A 115 0.13 8.14 0.10
C GLN A 115 1.31 8.00 -0.88
N LYS A 116 1.40 8.89 -1.87
CA LYS A 116 2.56 8.95 -2.79
C LYS A 116 3.87 9.22 -2.04
N ALA A 117 3.84 10.14 -1.08
CA ALA A 117 5.01 10.48 -0.26
C ALA A 117 5.47 9.30 0.61
N VAL A 118 4.54 8.56 1.21
CA VAL A 118 4.86 7.35 1.99
C VAL A 118 5.54 6.30 1.13
N GLN A 119 5.03 6.05 -0.08
CA GLN A 119 5.65 5.12 -1.02
C GLN A 119 7.06 5.58 -1.44
N PHE A 120 7.24 6.87 -1.73
CA PHE A 120 8.56 7.42 -2.03
C PHE A 120 9.56 7.20 -0.90
N LEU A 121 9.16 7.44 0.35
CA LEU A 121 10.02 7.24 1.52
C LEU A 121 10.38 5.76 1.69
N PHE A 122 9.41 4.86 1.50
CA PHE A 122 9.64 3.42 1.52
C PHE A 122 10.66 2.99 0.46
N PHE A 123 10.45 3.35 -0.80
CA PHE A 123 11.34 2.95 -1.90
C PHE A 123 12.76 3.49 -1.74
N ARG A 124 12.91 4.69 -1.19
CA ARG A 124 14.24 5.23 -0.85
C ARG A 124 14.97 4.38 0.19
N GLN A 125 14.25 3.95 1.23
CA GLN A 125 14.81 3.10 2.29
C GLN A 125 15.12 1.70 1.75
N TRP A 126 14.21 1.14 0.98
CA TRP A 126 14.39 -0.15 0.33
C TRP A 126 15.61 -0.18 -0.60
N GLU A 127 15.79 0.85 -1.41
CA GLU A 127 16.95 0.96 -2.28
C GLU A 127 18.26 1.14 -1.50
N ALA A 128 18.24 1.85 -0.39
CA ALA A 128 19.40 1.97 0.51
C ALA A 128 19.76 0.62 1.14
N LEU A 129 18.75 -0.14 1.57
CA LEU A 129 18.94 -1.50 2.11
C LEU A 129 19.51 -2.44 1.04
N ARG A 130 18.96 -2.46 -0.16
CA ARG A 130 19.48 -3.28 -1.28
C ARG A 130 20.94 -2.98 -1.57
N ARG A 131 21.30 -1.69 -1.68
CA ARG A 131 22.71 -1.31 -1.88
C ARG A 131 23.63 -1.73 -0.72
N HIS A 132 23.11 -1.77 0.49
CA HIS A 132 23.87 -2.25 1.63
C HIS A 132 24.09 -3.76 1.56
N THR A 133 23.05 -4.55 1.30
CA THR A 133 23.15 -6.01 1.18
C THR A 133 24.07 -6.42 0.03
N GLU A 134 23.97 -5.76 -1.12
CA GLU A 134 24.89 -5.98 -2.26
C GLU A 134 26.36 -5.79 -1.86
N LYS A 135 26.68 -4.74 -1.09
CA LYS A 135 28.05 -4.50 -0.58
C LYS A 135 28.52 -5.57 0.41
N CYS A 136 27.58 -6.18 1.12
CA CYS A 136 27.85 -7.27 2.06
C CYS A 136 27.88 -8.67 1.39
N GLY A 137 27.68 -8.76 0.07
CA GLY A 137 27.58 -10.03 -0.64
C GLY A 137 26.30 -10.82 -0.34
N ILE A 138 25.26 -10.15 0.20
CA ILE A 138 23.99 -10.79 0.57
C ILE A 138 23.00 -10.59 -0.57
N GLN A 139 22.37 -11.67 -1.02
CA GLN A 139 21.27 -11.64 -1.98
C GLN A 139 19.92 -11.66 -1.25
N ILE A 140 19.01 -10.77 -1.65
CA ILE A 140 17.63 -10.76 -1.16
C ILE A 140 16.80 -11.56 -2.15
N ILE A 141 16.18 -12.64 -1.65
CA ILE A 141 15.20 -13.43 -2.41
C ILE A 141 13.81 -12.89 -2.03
N GLY A 142 13.07 -12.42 -3.03
CA GLY A 142 11.69 -12.00 -2.90
C GLY A 142 10.73 -13.10 -3.33
N ASP A 143 9.49 -12.98 -2.89
CA ASP A 143 8.38 -13.81 -3.35
C ASP A 143 7.41 -12.96 -4.15
N MET A 144 6.75 -13.58 -5.14
CA MET A 144 5.73 -12.92 -5.95
C MET A 144 4.35 -13.41 -5.48
N PRO A 145 3.48 -12.53 -4.99
CA PRO A 145 2.14 -12.94 -4.61
C PRO A 145 1.37 -13.44 -5.84
N ILE A 146 0.83 -14.66 -5.75
CA ILE A 146 0.04 -15.27 -6.82
C ILE A 146 -1.35 -14.65 -6.86
N TYR A 147 -1.89 -14.26 -5.71
CA TYR A 147 -3.20 -13.66 -5.55
C TYR A 147 -3.09 -12.32 -4.84
N VAL A 148 -4.04 -11.44 -5.12
CA VAL A 148 -4.20 -10.16 -4.43
C VAL A 148 -5.46 -10.19 -3.56
N ALA A 149 -5.50 -9.35 -2.53
CA ALA A 149 -6.69 -9.23 -1.70
C ALA A 149 -7.84 -8.62 -2.50
N GLN A 150 -9.07 -9.08 -2.24
CA GLN A 150 -10.29 -8.50 -2.82
C GLN A 150 -10.36 -6.99 -2.58
N ASP A 151 -10.05 -6.56 -1.36
CA ASP A 151 -10.03 -5.15 -0.98
C ASP A 151 -8.62 -4.58 -1.19
N SER A 152 -8.25 -4.42 -2.47
CA SER A 152 -6.95 -3.90 -2.90
C SER A 152 -7.09 -2.92 -4.06
N ALA A 153 -6.04 -2.09 -4.22
CA ALA A 153 -5.94 -1.17 -5.35
C ALA A 153 -5.91 -1.91 -6.69
N ASP A 154 -5.32 -3.11 -6.74
CA ASP A 154 -5.21 -3.89 -7.96
C ASP A 154 -6.58 -4.33 -8.46
N VAL A 155 -7.42 -4.91 -7.58
CA VAL A 155 -8.78 -5.36 -7.93
C VAL A 155 -9.67 -4.17 -8.27
N TRP A 156 -9.62 -3.10 -7.47
CA TRP A 156 -10.41 -1.91 -7.72
C TRP A 156 -10.02 -1.20 -9.00
N ALA A 157 -8.71 -1.16 -9.33
CA ALA A 157 -8.21 -0.47 -10.51
C ALA A 157 -8.39 -1.26 -11.81
N ASN A 158 -8.40 -2.58 -11.74
CA ASN A 158 -8.41 -3.47 -12.91
C ASN A 158 -9.42 -4.62 -12.71
N PRO A 159 -10.71 -4.32 -12.42
CA PRO A 159 -11.71 -5.34 -12.11
C PRO A 159 -11.90 -6.35 -13.25
N GLU A 160 -11.61 -5.94 -14.49
CA GLU A 160 -11.69 -6.77 -15.69
C GLU A 160 -10.69 -7.93 -15.72
N LEU A 161 -9.66 -7.90 -14.88
CA LEU A 161 -8.68 -8.97 -14.76
C LEU A 161 -9.12 -10.08 -13.79
N PHE A 162 -10.25 -9.91 -13.13
CA PHE A 162 -10.71 -10.80 -12.07
C PHE A 162 -12.12 -11.32 -12.34
N LEU A 163 -12.43 -12.53 -11.85
CA LEU A 163 -13.77 -13.10 -11.89
C LEU A 163 -14.63 -12.51 -10.76
N LEU A 164 -15.25 -11.37 -11.04
CA LEU A 164 -16.10 -10.65 -10.11
C LEU A 164 -17.58 -10.68 -10.55
N ASP A 165 -18.48 -10.60 -9.58
CA ASP A 165 -19.90 -10.36 -9.82
C ASP A 165 -20.20 -8.87 -10.11
N SER A 166 -21.44 -8.54 -10.39
CA SER A 166 -21.87 -7.15 -10.65
C SER A 166 -21.70 -6.20 -9.46
N GLY A 167 -21.52 -6.72 -8.26
CA GLY A 167 -21.25 -5.98 -7.03
C GLY A 167 -19.75 -5.75 -6.79
N GLY A 168 -18.89 -6.33 -7.63
CA GLY A 168 -17.44 -6.29 -7.46
C GLY A 168 -16.93 -7.32 -6.45
N ARG A 169 -17.73 -8.32 -6.08
CA ARG A 169 -17.32 -9.40 -5.19
C ARG A 169 -16.79 -10.59 -5.98
N PRO A 170 -15.88 -11.41 -5.43
CA PRO A 170 -15.40 -12.59 -6.13
C PRO A 170 -16.55 -13.53 -6.50
N ALA A 171 -16.73 -13.81 -7.79
CA ALA A 171 -17.62 -14.87 -8.25
C ALA A 171 -17.02 -16.26 -7.95
N TRP A 172 -15.69 -16.34 -7.95
CA TRP A 172 -14.89 -17.50 -7.58
C TRP A 172 -13.75 -17.06 -6.68
N ALA A 173 -13.59 -17.78 -5.56
CA ALA A 173 -12.52 -17.51 -4.60
C ALA A 173 -11.43 -18.56 -4.70
N ALA A 174 -10.18 -18.11 -4.59
CA ALA A 174 -9.02 -18.97 -4.56
C ALA A 174 -8.96 -19.81 -3.28
N GLY A 175 -8.45 -21.02 -3.40
CA GLY A 175 -8.23 -21.93 -2.30
C GLY A 175 -7.41 -23.13 -2.75
N VAL A 176 -7.10 -24.04 -1.82
CA VAL A 176 -6.42 -25.29 -2.08
C VAL A 176 -7.20 -26.46 -1.50
N PRO A 177 -7.19 -27.64 -2.17
CA PRO A 177 -7.80 -28.84 -1.64
C PRO A 177 -7.08 -29.31 -0.35
N PRO A 178 -7.63 -30.30 0.36
CA PRO A 178 -6.96 -30.94 1.49
C PRO A 178 -5.54 -31.39 1.15
N ASP A 179 -4.61 -31.10 2.07
CA ASP A 179 -3.20 -31.47 1.96
C ASP A 179 -2.63 -31.88 3.33
N GLY A 180 -1.32 -32.10 3.44
CA GLY A 180 -0.65 -32.46 4.69
C GLY A 180 -0.65 -31.37 5.78
N PHE A 181 -1.06 -30.15 5.45
CA PHE A 181 -1.17 -29.03 6.40
C PHE A 181 -2.61 -28.72 6.82
N SER A 182 -3.60 -29.14 6.03
CA SER A 182 -5.02 -28.91 6.30
C SER A 182 -5.89 -30.02 5.72
N ASP A 183 -6.47 -30.83 6.61
CA ASP A 183 -7.36 -31.96 6.24
C ASP A 183 -8.65 -31.49 5.53
N ALA A 184 -9.08 -30.26 5.76
CA ALA A 184 -10.25 -29.65 5.13
C ALA A 184 -9.93 -28.78 3.90
N GLY A 185 -8.65 -28.64 3.55
CA GLY A 185 -8.21 -27.64 2.59
C GLY A 185 -8.27 -26.22 3.15
N GLN A 186 -8.01 -25.23 2.31
CA GLN A 186 -8.05 -23.82 2.69
C GLN A 186 -8.83 -23.01 1.67
N LEU A 187 -9.73 -22.15 2.13
CA LEU A 187 -10.40 -21.13 1.32
C LEU A 187 -9.76 -19.77 1.65
N TRP A 188 -9.01 -19.21 0.71
CA TRP A 188 -8.28 -17.95 0.95
C TRP A 188 -9.13 -16.70 0.71
N GLY A 189 -10.20 -16.82 -0.08
CA GLY A 189 -11.12 -15.71 -0.32
C GLY A 189 -10.62 -14.68 -1.35
N ASN A 190 -9.43 -14.85 -1.89
CA ASN A 190 -8.89 -13.97 -2.93
C ASN A 190 -9.67 -14.17 -4.23
N PRO A 191 -9.90 -13.11 -5.05
CA PRO A 191 -10.55 -13.25 -6.34
C PRO A 191 -9.67 -14.03 -7.31
N CYS A 192 -10.29 -14.92 -8.10
CA CYS A 192 -9.59 -15.61 -9.17
C CYS A 192 -9.30 -14.66 -10.33
N LEU A 193 -8.12 -14.80 -10.94
CA LEU A 193 -7.77 -14.11 -12.18
C LEU A 193 -8.59 -14.66 -13.35
N LEU A 194 -9.00 -13.76 -14.24
CA LEU A 194 -9.60 -14.12 -15.52
C LEU A 194 -8.49 -14.54 -16.49
N TYR A 195 -8.29 -15.85 -16.69
CA TYR A 195 -7.43 -16.34 -17.75
C TYR A 195 -8.14 -16.19 -19.08
N THR A 196 -7.68 -15.30 -19.94
CA THR A 196 -8.13 -15.30 -21.32
C THR A 196 -7.62 -16.56 -22.00
N SER A 197 -8.48 -17.23 -22.76
CA SER A 197 -8.22 -18.49 -23.47
C SER A 197 -7.11 -18.44 -24.54
N SER A 198 -6.26 -17.42 -24.52
CA SER A 198 -5.16 -17.22 -25.47
C SER A 198 -3.82 -17.88 -25.04
N CYS A 199 -3.83 -18.66 -23.98
CA CYS A 199 -2.67 -19.42 -23.48
C CYS A 199 -2.95 -20.94 -23.45
N MET A 200 -3.66 -21.47 -24.46
CA MET A 200 -3.65 -22.90 -24.78
C MET A 200 -2.87 -23.15 -26.06
#